data_12e75132aa332ccd86dcc6f09f26ffb9
#
_entry.id   12e75132aa332ccd86dcc6f09f26ffb9
#
_cell.length_a   1.000
_cell.length_b   1.000
_cell.length_c   1.000
_cell.angle_alpha   90.00
_cell.angle_beta   90.00
_cell.angle_gamma   90.00
#
_symmetry.space_group_name_H-M   'P 1'
#
loop_
_entity.id
_entity.type
_entity.pdbx_description
1 polymer ?
#
loop_
_entity_poly.entity_id
_entity_poly.type
_entity_poly.pdbx_seq_one_letter_code
_entity_poly.pdbx_strand_id
1 'polypeptide(L)'
;MKNFFTLTLCLFTLSLTAQEACPNVFDYDNDGNVAVNDFLAMLGYFGDTDADSDGVWDSEDDCLDLEACNYSANPSEICEYFDVIGVCGGFCIEDADEDGVCDFDCGDQIGHQGYAYSTVEIGNQCWFSENCRYLPSVSPSIEGSDSEPYYYVYDYQGTDVTTAQSTSNYSTYGVLYNWPAAITEGLCPSGWHVPSDGEFTPLTDYLGGVSVAGNAMKSTTGWNDYNGSSGNGSNSSGFTGIPGGNRNSFGDFTSINVYSTFWSSSAQGSYYAWFRTLSYNNSDVGRSSQSQFSAYSVRCLLD
;
A
#
# COMPACT_ATOMS: atom_id res chain seq x y z
N MET A 1 22.92 32.28 8.20
CA MET A 1 23.77 33.50 8.25
C MET A 1 23.48 34.53 7.13
N LYS A 2 23.06 34.14 5.92
CA LYS A 2 22.68 35.08 4.84
C LYS A 2 21.39 35.85 5.10
N ASN A 3 20.41 35.25 5.76
CA ASN A 3 19.09 35.86 6.02
C ASN A 3 19.11 36.86 7.19
N PHE A 4 20.02 36.68 8.15
CA PHE A 4 20.16 37.61 9.30
C PHE A 4 20.67 39.00 8.91
N PHE A 5 21.46 39.10 7.82
CA PHE A 5 21.99 40.38 7.33
C PHE A 5 20.95 41.18 6.56
N THR A 6 19.99 40.50 5.94
CA THR A 6 18.92 41.16 5.20
C THR A 6 17.84 41.74 6.14
N LEU A 7 17.57 41.07 7.29
CA LEU A 7 16.60 41.53 8.30
C LEU A 7 17.06 42.87 8.93
N THR A 8 18.33 43.02 9.21
CA THR A 8 18.89 44.25 9.81
C THR A 8 18.82 45.46 8.85
N LEU A 9 18.86 45.21 7.54
CA LEU A 9 18.80 46.27 6.53
C LEU A 9 17.39 46.79 6.25
N CYS A 10 16.40 45.90 6.31
CA CYS A 10 15.00 46.29 6.12
C CYS A 10 14.42 47.12 7.27
N LEU A 11 14.87 46.91 8.50
CA LEU A 11 14.42 47.70 9.67
C LEU A 11 14.98 49.12 9.72
N PHE A 12 16.05 49.46 9.00
CA PHE A 12 16.69 50.77 9.01
C PHE A 12 16.30 51.71 7.84
N THR A 13 15.54 51.24 6.84
CA THR A 13 15.14 52.04 5.66
C THR A 13 13.72 52.59 5.72
N LEU A 14 13.10 52.68 6.90
CA LEU A 14 11.80 53.35 7.11
C LEU A 14 11.95 54.87 7.13
N SER A 15 12.40 55.48 6.02
CA SER A 15 12.14 56.88 5.73
C SER A 15 12.22 57.14 4.23
N LEU A 16 10.96 57.31 3.65
CA LEU A 16 10.64 58.08 2.43
C LEU A 16 11.30 57.66 1.12
N THR A 17 10.58 56.92 0.39
CA THR A 17 10.14 57.00 -1.01
C THR A 17 10.08 55.63 -1.68
N ALA A 18 8.92 55.40 -2.37
CA ALA A 18 8.68 54.33 -3.32
C ALA A 18 9.08 52.90 -2.85
N GLN A 19 8.07 52.26 -2.40
CA GLN A 19 7.95 50.84 -2.10
C GLN A 19 8.46 49.98 -3.25
N GLU A 20 9.74 49.62 -3.24
CA GLU A 20 10.13 48.33 -3.82
C GLU A 20 9.65 47.27 -2.81
N ALA A 21 8.72 46.44 -3.24
CA ALA A 21 8.21 45.37 -2.42
C ALA A 21 9.36 44.52 -1.92
N CYS A 22 9.58 44.49 -0.62
CA CYS A 22 10.41 43.41 -0.04
C CYS A 22 9.82 42.08 -0.50
N PRO A 23 10.62 41.12 -0.99
CA PRO A 23 10.08 39.81 -1.29
C PRO A 23 9.39 39.27 -0.04
N ASN A 24 8.24 38.64 -0.20
CA ASN A 24 7.36 38.09 0.86
C ASN A 24 8.00 36.96 1.71
N VAL A 25 9.29 37.08 1.99
CA VAL A 25 10.08 36.10 2.79
C VAL A 25 9.61 36.05 4.26
N PHE A 26 8.75 36.96 4.68
CA PHE A 26 8.26 37.07 6.06
C PHE A 26 6.73 37.05 6.18
N ASP A 27 6.01 36.68 5.14
CA ASP A 27 4.56 36.43 5.14
C ASP A 27 4.34 34.93 5.40
N TYR A 28 4.41 34.53 6.65
CA TYR A 28 4.38 33.13 7.06
C TYR A 28 2.98 32.51 7.00
N ASP A 29 1.93 33.33 7.08
CA ASP A 29 0.57 32.84 6.95
C ASP A 29 -0.02 33.00 5.53
N ASN A 30 0.81 33.55 4.59
CA ASN A 30 0.47 33.77 3.19
C ASN A 30 -0.79 34.63 2.99
N ASP A 31 -1.08 35.56 3.92
CA ASP A 31 -2.22 36.46 3.82
C ASP A 31 -1.97 37.69 2.94
N GLY A 32 -0.74 37.85 2.46
CA GLY A 32 -0.27 38.96 1.60
C GLY A 32 0.16 40.19 2.37
N ASN A 33 0.23 40.15 3.72
CA ASN A 33 0.67 41.24 4.55
C ASN A 33 1.68 40.74 5.57
N VAL A 34 2.77 41.45 5.81
CA VAL A 34 3.70 41.15 6.89
C VAL A 34 3.23 41.84 8.18
N ALA A 35 2.71 41.10 9.14
CA ALA A 35 2.05 41.59 10.35
C ALA A 35 2.63 40.91 11.63
N VAL A 36 1.96 41.13 12.76
CA VAL A 36 2.38 40.54 14.06
C VAL A 36 2.24 39.02 14.08
N ASN A 37 1.31 38.45 13.33
CA ASN A 37 1.11 37.02 13.25
C ASN A 37 2.29 36.31 12.58
N ASP A 38 2.86 36.90 11.53
CA ASP A 38 4.04 36.42 10.86
C ASP A 38 5.26 36.42 11.78
N PHE A 39 5.39 37.48 12.57
CA PHE A 39 6.44 37.58 13.56
C PHE A 39 6.31 36.54 14.69
N LEU A 40 5.09 36.22 15.11
CA LEU A 40 4.82 35.20 16.10
C LEU A 40 5.07 33.80 15.54
N ALA A 41 4.72 33.54 14.26
CA ALA A 41 5.04 32.32 13.57
C ALA A 41 6.57 32.15 13.49
N MET A 42 7.29 33.17 13.05
CA MET A 42 8.76 33.18 13.00
C MET A 42 9.41 32.91 14.37
N LEU A 43 8.82 33.41 15.47
CA LEU A 43 9.33 33.14 16.81
C LEU A 43 9.17 31.68 17.24
N GLY A 44 8.20 30.96 16.65
CA GLY A 44 8.01 29.51 16.88
C GLY A 44 9.22 28.69 16.39
N TYR A 45 9.92 29.17 15.37
CA TYR A 45 11.13 28.55 14.80
C TYR A 45 12.44 29.14 15.37
N PHE A 46 12.36 29.99 16.40
CA PHE A 46 13.55 30.66 16.93
C PHE A 46 14.43 29.67 17.71
N GLY A 47 15.54 29.28 17.10
CA GLY A 47 16.47 28.28 17.63
C GLY A 47 16.35 26.91 16.98
N ASP A 48 15.42 26.77 16.02
CA ASP A 48 15.38 25.63 15.12
C ASP A 48 16.55 25.66 14.13
N THR A 49 16.94 24.53 13.64
CA THR A 49 18.02 24.36 12.67
C THR A 49 17.50 23.69 11.41
N ASP A 50 18.21 23.80 10.32
CA ASP A 50 18.04 23.07 9.07
C ASP A 50 19.35 22.30 8.89
N ALA A 51 19.42 21.14 9.53
CA ALA A 51 20.67 20.40 9.72
C ALA A 51 21.16 19.76 8.42
N ASP A 52 20.25 19.34 7.56
CA ASP A 52 20.55 18.70 6.28
C ASP A 52 20.53 19.69 5.09
N SER A 53 20.05 20.93 5.34
CA SER A 53 20.03 22.04 4.37
C SER A 53 19.06 21.80 3.19
N ASP A 54 17.97 21.11 3.39
CA ASP A 54 16.94 20.87 2.38
C ASP A 54 15.92 22.02 2.27
N GLY A 55 15.89 22.92 3.25
CA GLY A 55 15.05 24.11 3.32
C GLY A 55 13.84 23.98 4.23
N VAL A 56 13.71 22.87 4.96
CA VAL A 56 12.73 22.63 6.00
C VAL A 56 13.41 22.69 7.37
N TRP A 57 12.70 23.10 8.40
CA TRP A 57 13.22 23.18 9.75
C TRP A 57 13.19 21.82 10.43
N ASP A 58 14.25 21.47 11.20
CA ASP A 58 14.37 20.19 11.91
C ASP A 58 13.14 19.81 12.73
N SER A 59 12.36 20.79 13.22
CA SER A 59 11.12 20.55 13.96
C SER A 59 9.92 20.16 13.06
N GLU A 60 10.02 20.36 11.77
CA GLU A 60 9.01 20.04 10.76
C GLU A 60 9.48 18.94 9.80
N ASP A 61 10.71 18.50 9.95
CA ASP A 61 11.32 17.49 9.10
C ASP A 61 11.36 16.13 9.80
N ASP A 62 10.77 15.14 9.15
CA ASP A 62 10.71 13.76 9.64
C ASP A 62 11.99 12.96 9.31
N CYS A 63 12.90 13.49 8.44
CA CYS A 63 14.15 12.84 8.08
C CYS A 63 15.36 13.76 8.19
N LEU A 64 16.03 13.75 9.33
CA LEU A 64 17.24 14.52 9.65
C LEU A 64 18.55 13.74 9.41
N ASP A 65 18.49 12.51 8.95
CA ASP A 65 19.67 11.65 8.79
C ASP A 65 20.29 11.85 7.41
N LEU A 66 21.50 12.45 7.39
CA LEU A 66 22.28 12.68 6.17
C LEU A 66 22.69 11.40 5.43
N GLU A 67 22.59 10.23 6.08
CA GLU A 67 22.83 8.92 5.46
C GLU A 67 21.57 8.34 4.81
N ALA A 68 20.40 8.93 5.08
CA ALA A 68 19.17 8.54 4.41
C ALA A 68 19.19 8.92 2.92
N CYS A 69 18.61 8.06 2.10
CA CYS A 69 18.61 8.28 0.66
C CYS A 69 17.54 9.28 0.18
N ASN A 70 16.58 9.62 1.04
CA ASN A 70 15.50 10.57 0.77
C ASN A 70 15.58 11.87 1.57
N TYR A 71 16.69 12.14 2.29
CA TYR A 71 16.80 13.27 3.22
C TYR A 71 16.54 14.65 2.61
N SER A 72 16.64 14.80 1.29
CA SER A 72 16.38 16.05 0.56
C SER A 72 15.19 15.98 -0.40
N ALA A 73 14.43 14.89 -0.43
CA ALA A 73 13.39 14.64 -1.44
C ALA A 73 12.01 15.08 -0.99
N ASN A 74 11.64 14.84 0.28
CA ASN A 74 10.35 15.23 0.85
C ASN A 74 10.45 15.26 2.39
N PRO A 75 10.51 16.43 2.99
CA PRO A 75 10.77 16.61 4.41
C PRO A 75 9.66 16.10 5.35
N SER A 76 8.51 15.72 4.82
CA SER A 76 7.41 15.12 5.61
C SER A 76 7.40 13.60 5.58
N GLU A 77 8.43 12.95 5.08
CA GLU A 77 8.56 11.50 5.02
C GLU A 77 9.66 11.02 5.99
N ILE A 78 9.41 9.86 6.61
CA ILE A 78 10.40 9.20 7.48
C ILE A 78 11.66 8.86 6.67
N CYS A 79 12.82 8.84 7.35
CA CYS A 79 14.08 8.47 6.71
C CYS A 79 14.02 7.10 6.06
N GLU A 80 14.40 7.03 4.81
CA GLU A 80 14.61 5.80 4.06
C GLU A 80 16.11 5.61 3.79
N TYR A 81 16.54 4.36 3.78
CA TYR A 81 17.95 4.01 3.57
C TYR A 81 18.07 3.14 2.33
N PHE A 82 19.24 3.16 1.71
CA PHE A 82 19.55 2.22 0.64
C PHE A 82 19.62 0.79 1.19
N ASP A 83 18.97 -0.12 0.49
CA ASP A 83 19.19 -1.54 0.70
C ASP A 83 20.54 -2.01 0.09
N VAL A 84 20.85 -3.30 0.19
CA VAL A 84 22.17 -3.82 -0.26
C VAL A 84 22.40 -3.70 -1.78
N ILE A 85 21.34 -3.58 -2.57
CA ILE A 85 21.42 -3.35 -4.03
C ILE A 85 21.26 -1.87 -4.40
N GLY A 86 21.19 -0.96 -3.42
CA GLY A 86 21.18 0.48 -3.63
C GLY A 86 19.81 1.07 -3.98
N VAL A 87 18.72 0.42 -3.60
CA VAL A 87 17.35 0.95 -3.76
C VAL A 87 16.95 1.71 -2.50
N CYS A 88 16.60 3.01 -2.64
CA CYS A 88 16.13 3.83 -1.53
C CYS A 88 14.79 3.33 -1.00
N GLY A 89 14.68 3.12 0.32
CA GLY A 89 13.51 2.49 0.93
C GLY A 89 13.32 1.03 0.52
N GLY A 90 14.34 0.42 -0.08
CA GLY A 90 14.34 -0.98 -0.47
C GLY A 90 14.43 -1.93 0.72
N PHE A 91 14.20 -3.20 0.46
CA PHE A 91 14.16 -4.24 1.49
C PHE A 91 15.08 -5.43 1.16
N CYS A 92 16.00 -5.24 0.23
CA CYS A 92 16.97 -6.26 -0.09
C CYS A 92 17.98 -6.38 1.04
N ILE A 93 18.04 -7.56 1.66
CA ILE A 93 18.94 -7.84 2.78
C ILE A 93 20.21 -8.57 2.34
N GLU A 94 20.23 -9.19 1.16
CA GLU A 94 21.36 -9.95 0.64
C GLU A 94 21.40 -9.89 -0.91
N ASP A 95 22.58 -9.70 -1.45
CA ASP A 95 22.96 -9.82 -2.87
C ASP A 95 24.35 -10.49 -2.86
N ALA A 96 24.37 -11.81 -2.65
CA ALA A 96 25.59 -12.55 -2.37
C ALA A 96 26.45 -12.75 -3.63
N ASP A 97 25.85 -12.73 -4.81
CA ASP A 97 26.56 -12.83 -6.08
C ASP A 97 26.86 -11.46 -6.73
N GLU A 98 26.42 -10.36 -6.08
CA GLU A 98 26.66 -8.98 -6.47
C GLU A 98 26.18 -8.67 -7.91
N ASP A 99 25.09 -9.32 -8.35
CA ASP A 99 24.54 -9.11 -9.70
C ASP A 99 23.56 -7.91 -9.76
N GLY A 100 23.26 -7.29 -8.61
CA GLY A 100 22.34 -6.16 -8.46
C GLY A 100 20.87 -6.59 -8.42
N VAL A 101 20.62 -7.88 -8.27
CA VAL A 101 19.30 -8.46 -8.01
C VAL A 101 19.29 -9.03 -6.60
N CYS A 102 18.24 -8.76 -5.86
CA CYS A 102 18.15 -9.25 -4.50
C CYS A 102 18.07 -10.78 -4.45
N ASP A 103 18.93 -11.40 -3.66
CA ASP A 103 18.83 -12.81 -3.31
C ASP A 103 17.65 -13.02 -2.35
N PHE A 104 16.52 -13.40 -2.92
CA PHE A 104 15.30 -13.57 -2.17
C PHE A 104 15.01 -15.07 -1.97
N ASP A 105 15.01 -15.49 -0.71
CA ASP A 105 14.54 -16.83 -0.34
C ASP A 105 13.05 -16.79 0.04
N CYS A 106 12.27 -17.69 -0.55
CA CYS A 106 10.86 -17.80 -0.20
C CYS A 106 10.70 -18.20 1.28
N GLY A 107 9.92 -17.42 2.00
CA GLY A 107 9.78 -17.46 3.46
C GLY A 107 10.27 -16.16 4.12
N ASP A 108 11.07 -15.38 3.42
CA ASP A 108 11.47 -14.05 3.84
C ASP A 108 10.34 -13.02 3.70
N GLN A 109 10.55 -11.85 4.27
CA GLN A 109 9.68 -10.71 4.04
C GLN A 109 10.20 -9.91 2.85
N ILE A 110 9.27 -9.46 2.01
CA ILE A 110 9.57 -8.52 0.94
C ILE A 110 8.85 -7.20 1.17
N GLY A 111 9.59 -6.10 1.12
CA GLY A 111 9.03 -4.78 1.21
C GLY A 111 8.45 -4.30 -0.11
N HIS A 112 7.30 -3.66 -0.05
CA HIS A 112 6.70 -3.02 -1.20
C HIS A 112 5.76 -1.92 -0.76
N GLN A 113 5.96 -0.70 -1.27
CA GLN A 113 5.11 0.46 -1.00
C GLN A 113 4.91 0.72 0.51
N GLY A 114 6.02 0.71 1.27
CA GLY A 114 6.03 0.97 2.71
C GLY A 114 5.45 -0.15 3.58
N TYR A 115 5.20 -1.33 3.04
CA TYR A 115 4.72 -2.50 3.78
C TYR A 115 5.60 -3.72 3.54
N ALA A 116 5.95 -4.45 4.61
CA ALA A 116 6.70 -5.70 4.55
C ALA A 116 5.75 -6.89 4.49
N TYR A 117 5.69 -7.54 3.34
CA TYR A 117 4.86 -8.73 3.10
C TYR A 117 5.60 -10.00 3.49
N SER A 118 4.93 -10.85 4.24
CA SER A 118 5.42 -12.21 4.48
C SER A 118 5.14 -13.10 3.28
N THR A 119 6.07 -14.01 2.99
CA THR A 119 5.96 -14.94 1.88
C THR A 119 5.93 -16.39 2.34
N VAL A 120 5.53 -17.29 1.47
CA VAL A 120 5.44 -18.72 1.76
C VAL A 120 5.65 -19.55 0.50
N GLU A 121 6.48 -20.58 0.62
CA GLU A 121 6.65 -21.58 -0.43
C GLU A 121 5.52 -22.62 -0.37
N ILE A 122 4.84 -22.82 -1.50
CA ILE A 122 3.81 -23.85 -1.66
C ILE A 122 4.09 -24.63 -2.93
N GLY A 123 4.62 -25.82 -2.78
CA GLY A 123 5.14 -26.59 -3.91
C GLY A 123 6.39 -25.93 -4.48
N ASN A 124 6.36 -25.54 -5.73
CA ASN A 124 7.46 -24.85 -6.40
C ASN A 124 7.11 -23.36 -6.65
N GLN A 125 6.18 -22.82 -5.89
CA GLN A 125 5.71 -21.45 -6.06
C GLN A 125 5.89 -20.66 -4.77
N CYS A 126 6.37 -19.43 -4.87
CA CYS A 126 6.47 -18.51 -3.76
C CYS A 126 5.34 -17.47 -3.82
N TRP A 127 4.53 -17.44 -2.78
CA TRP A 127 3.33 -16.61 -2.68
C TRP A 127 3.43 -15.60 -1.55
N PHE A 128 2.79 -14.46 -1.70
CA PHE A 128 2.45 -13.67 -0.52
C PHE A 128 1.56 -14.49 0.41
N SER A 129 1.88 -14.52 1.70
CA SER A 129 1.07 -15.20 2.71
C SER A 129 -0.09 -14.35 3.22
N GLU A 130 -0.22 -13.11 2.72
CA GLU A 130 -1.27 -12.15 3.06
C GLU A 130 -1.76 -11.36 1.84
N ASN A 131 -2.90 -10.67 1.97
CA ASN A 131 -3.47 -9.88 0.87
C ASN A 131 -2.65 -8.62 0.62
N CYS A 132 -2.56 -8.21 -0.65
CA CYS A 132 -1.96 -6.94 -1.01
C CYS A 132 -2.65 -5.75 -0.31
N ARG A 133 -1.84 -4.74 0.04
CA ARG A 133 -2.23 -3.53 0.77
C ARG A 133 -1.93 -2.25 -0.01
N TYR A 134 -1.42 -2.36 -1.23
CA TYR A 134 -1.14 -1.21 -2.08
C TYR A 134 -2.39 -0.37 -2.28
N LEU A 135 -2.38 0.88 -1.84
CA LEU A 135 -3.53 1.78 -1.81
C LEU A 135 -3.13 3.19 -2.26
N PRO A 136 -2.87 3.41 -3.56
CA PRO A 136 -2.46 4.74 -4.06
C PRO A 136 -3.61 5.76 -4.04
N SER A 137 -4.84 5.28 -4.02
CA SER A 137 -6.07 6.06 -3.84
C SER A 137 -7.14 5.16 -3.23
N VAL A 138 -8.21 5.74 -2.70
CA VAL A 138 -9.36 4.96 -2.20
C VAL A 138 -10.66 5.63 -2.65
N SER A 139 -11.65 4.80 -2.97
CA SER A 139 -12.95 5.25 -3.47
C SER A 139 -14.10 4.72 -2.64
N PRO A 140 -15.22 5.46 -2.53
CA PRO A 140 -16.47 4.93 -2.02
C PRO A 140 -16.95 3.73 -2.85
N SER A 141 -17.62 2.78 -2.20
CA SER A 141 -18.00 1.53 -2.85
C SER A 141 -18.94 1.70 -4.05
N ILE A 142 -19.71 2.78 -4.11
CA ILE A 142 -20.62 3.07 -5.21
C ILE A 142 -19.91 3.49 -6.50
N GLU A 143 -18.71 4.03 -6.39
CA GLU A 143 -17.87 4.43 -7.52
C GLU A 143 -17.11 3.22 -8.06
N GLY A 144 -16.86 3.19 -9.38
CA GLY A 144 -16.08 2.11 -9.99
C GLY A 144 -16.08 2.17 -11.51
N SER A 145 -15.24 1.34 -12.12
CA SER A 145 -15.05 1.23 -13.56
C SER A 145 -14.70 -0.21 -13.92
N ASP A 146 -14.95 -0.59 -15.17
CA ASP A 146 -14.45 -1.83 -15.79
C ASP A 146 -13.19 -1.56 -16.65
N SER A 147 -12.75 -0.30 -16.77
CA SER A 147 -11.60 0.12 -17.56
C SER A 147 -10.55 0.94 -16.81
N GLU A 148 -10.94 1.58 -15.70
CA GLU A 148 -10.05 2.40 -14.88
C GLU A 148 -9.80 1.75 -13.53
N PRO A 149 -8.58 1.90 -12.94
CA PRO A 149 -8.26 1.32 -11.64
C PRO A 149 -9.00 1.99 -10.50
N TYR A 150 -9.61 1.17 -9.63
CA TYR A 150 -10.28 1.58 -8.40
C TYR A 150 -9.87 0.67 -7.25
N TYR A 151 -9.64 1.28 -6.08
CA TYR A 151 -9.13 0.66 -4.87
C TYR A 151 -10.13 0.88 -3.73
N TYR A 152 -10.39 -0.15 -2.93
CA TYR A 152 -11.38 -0.06 -1.85
C TYR A 152 -10.84 -0.70 -0.58
N VAL A 153 -11.22 -0.13 0.55
CA VAL A 153 -11.10 -0.77 1.87
C VAL A 153 -12.51 -1.19 2.30
N TYR A 154 -12.66 -2.43 2.73
CA TYR A 154 -13.98 -2.97 3.08
C TYR A 154 -14.69 -2.05 4.09
N ASP A 155 -15.95 -1.70 3.81
CA ASP A 155 -16.82 -0.81 4.60
C ASP A 155 -16.34 0.65 4.76
N TYR A 156 -15.30 1.07 4.05
CA TYR A 156 -14.86 2.46 4.01
C TYR A 156 -15.50 3.17 2.81
N GLN A 157 -16.07 4.39 3.08
CA GLN A 157 -16.81 5.15 2.06
C GLN A 157 -16.20 6.52 1.78
N GLY A 158 -15.02 6.81 2.31
CA GLY A 158 -14.29 8.06 2.06
C GLY A 158 -13.32 7.96 0.89
N THR A 159 -12.59 9.06 0.68
CA THR A 159 -11.55 9.18 -0.36
C THR A 159 -10.16 9.48 0.22
N ASP A 160 -10.04 9.54 1.54
CA ASP A 160 -8.78 9.82 2.24
C ASP A 160 -8.04 8.50 2.54
N VAL A 161 -6.85 8.35 1.95
CA VAL A 161 -6.03 7.14 2.03
C VAL A 161 -5.56 6.89 3.47
N THR A 162 -5.08 7.92 4.16
CA THR A 162 -4.56 7.80 5.52
C THR A 162 -5.65 7.33 6.49
N THR A 163 -6.84 7.90 6.37
CA THR A 163 -8.01 7.46 7.16
C THR A 163 -8.38 6.02 6.82
N ALA A 164 -8.39 5.63 5.55
CA ALA A 164 -8.67 4.26 5.13
C ALA A 164 -7.66 3.26 5.72
N GLN A 165 -6.36 3.60 5.67
CA GLN A 165 -5.27 2.79 6.22
C GLN A 165 -5.35 2.64 7.73
N SER A 166 -5.92 3.62 8.45
CA SER A 166 -6.11 3.55 9.90
C SER A 166 -7.25 2.62 10.34
N THR A 167 -8.05 2.10 9.41
CA THR A 167 -9.17 1.21 9.73
C THR A 167 -8.74 -0.21 10.09
N SER A 168 -9.50 -0.88 10.96
CA SER A 168 -9.29 -2.29 11.27
C SER A 168 -9.49 -3.21 10.05
N ASN A 169 -10.34 -2.82 9.11
CA ASN A 169 -10.58 -3.59 7.89
C ASN A 169 -9.36 -3.55 6.96
N TYR A 170 -8.70 -2.41 6.82
CA TYR A 170 -7.44 -2.34 6.07
C TYR A 170 -6.35 -3.19 6.73
N SER A 171 -6.14 -3.04 8.04
CA SER A 171 -5.11 -3.81 8.76
C SER A 171 -5.38 -5.32 8.78
N THR A 172 -6.65 -5.75 8.72
CA THR A 172 -7.03 -7.16 8.75
C THR A 172 -7.09 -7.78 7.35
N TYR A 173 -7.77 -7.11 6.41
CA TYR A 173 -8.14 -7.72 5.12
C TYR A 173 -7.36 -7.17 3.93
N GLY A 174 -6.61 -6.08 4.12
CA GLY A 174 -5.93 -5.39 3.02
C GLY A 174 -6.90 -4.62 2.12
N VAL A 175 -6.58 -4.58 0.85
CA VAL A 175 -7.30 -3.78 -0.16
C VAL A 175 -8.08 -4.69 -1.12
N LEU A 176 -9.24 -4.22 -1.55
CA LEU A 176 -10.02 -4.80 -2.63
C LEU A 176 -9.78 -3.98 -3.91
N TYR A 177 -9.47 -4.65 -4.98
CA TYR A 177 -9.10 -4.08 -6.29
C TYR A 177 -10.19 -4.42 -7.29
N ASN A 178 -10.69 -3.45 -8.09
CA ASN A 178 -11.36 -3.85 -9.31
C ASN A 178 -10.33 -4.50 -10.26
N TRP A 179 -10.76 -5.17 -11.33
CA TRP A 179 -9.80 -5.91 -12.14
C TRP A 179 -8.78 -5.01 -12.87
N PRO A 180 -9.13 -3.81 -13.40
CA PRO A 180 -8.12 -2.87 -13.91
C PRO A 180 -7.04 -2.50 -12.88
N ALA A 181 -7.43 -2.31 -11.61
CA ALA A 181 -6.46 -2.05 -10.54
C ALA A 181 -5.60 -3.30 -10.24
N ALA A 182 -6.21 -4.50 -10.29
CA ALA A 182 -5.50 -5.75 -10.03
C ALA A 182 -4.39 -6.05 -11.05
N ILE A 183 -4.49 -5.52 -12.28
CA ILE A 183 -3.49 -5.71 -13.33
C ILE A 183 -2.61 -4.47 -13.56
N THR A 184 -2.70 -3.46 -12.69
CA THR A 184 -1.84 -2.27 -12.77
C THR A 184 -0.39 -2.64 -12.48
N GLU A 185 0.52 -2.14 -13.29
CA GLU A 185 1.96 -2.26 -13.05
C GLU A 185 2.33 -1.65 -11.69
N GLY A 186 3.20 -2.30 -10.93
CA GLY A 186 3.60 -1.87 -9.60
C GLY A 186 2.63 -2.24 -8.48
N LEU A 187 1.56 -2.99 -8.74
CA LEU A 187 0.74 -3.58 -7.67
C LEU A 187 1.52 -4.64 -6.88
N CYS A 188 2.29 -5.47 -7.57
CA CYS A 188 3.25 -6.39 -6.98
C CYS A 188 4.68 -5.81 -7.08
N PRO A 189 5.60 -6.20 -6.19
CA PRO A 189 7.01 -5.79 -6.28
C PRO A 189 7.67 -6.22 -7.59
N SER A 190 8.84 -5.68 -7.88
CA SER A 190 9.68 -6.18 -9.00
C SER A 190 9.99 -7.66 -8.81
N GLY A 191 9.95 -8.46 -9.88
CA GLY A 191 10.10 -9.92 -9.83
C GLY A 191 8.86 -10.67 -9.32
N TRP A 192 7.75 -9.96 -9.08
CA TRP A 192 6.48 -10.54 -8.65
C TRP A 192 5.34 -10.07 -9.54
N HIS A 193 4.35 -10.92 -9.69
CA HIS A 193 3.17 -10.59 -10.50
C HIS A 193 1.86 -11.06 -9.85
N VAL A 194 0.74 -10.54 -10.36
CA VAL A 194 -0.58 -11.07 -10.04
C VAL A 194 -0.79 -12.38 -10.80
N PRO A 195 -1.01 -13.51 -10.10
CA PRO A 195 -1.02 -14.82 -10.75
C PRO A 195 -2.08 -14.92 -11.84
N SER A 196 -1.73 -15.55 -12.93
CA SER A 196 -2.69 -15.94 -13.97
C SER A 196 -3.65 -17.01 -13.46
N ASP A 197 -4.74 -17.23 -14.19
CA ASP A 197 -5.70 -18.31 -13.88
C ASP A 197 -5.04 -19.69 -13.87
N GLY A 198 -4.04 -19.91 -14.74
CA GLY A 198 -3.29 -21.16 -14.82
C GLY A 198 -2.38 -21.42 -13.64
N GLU A 199 -1.77 -20.39 -13.07
CA GLU A 199 -0.80 -20.49 -11.97
C GLU A 199 -1.43 -20.87 -10.62
N PHE A 200 -2.72 -20.71 -10.46
CA PHE A 200 -3.43 -21.28 -9.31
C PHE A 200 -3.56 -22.82 -9.39
N THR A 201 -3.37 -23.43 -10.55
CA THR A 201 -3.51 -24.89 -10.70
C THR A 201 -2.38 -25.63 -9.99
N PRO A 202 -1.08 -25.33 -10.19
CA PRO A 202 0.00 -25.96 -9.42
C PRO A 202 -0.17 -25.84 -7.91
N LEU A 203 -0.61 -24.67 -7.41
CA LEU A 203 -0.93 -24.44 -5.99
C LEU A 203 -1.97 -25.46 -5.49
N THR A 204 -3.12 -25.55 -6.18
CA THR A 204 -4.20 -26.45 -5.75
C THR A 204 -3.84 -27.93 -5.90
N ASP A 205 -3.11 -28.28 -6.96
CA ASP A 205 -2.65 -29.65 -7.22
C ASP A 205 -1.67 -30.13 -6.15
N TYR A 206 -0.71 -29.27 -5.76
CA TYR A 206 0.21 -29.57 -4.65
C TYR A 206 -0.53 -29.81 -3.32
N LEU A 207 -1.62 -29.08 -3.08
CA LEU A 207 -2.43 -29.21 -1.86
C LEU A 207 -3.48 -30.35 -1.94
N GLY A 208 -3.39 -31.22 -2.92
CA GLY A 208 -4.24 -32.43 -3.06
C GLY A 208 -5.46 -32.26 -3.98
N GLY A 209 -5.52 -31.18 -4.73
CA GLY A 209 -6.57 -30.87 -5.70
C GLY A 209 -7.61 -29.88 -5.20
N VAL A 210 -8.34 -29.31 -6.14
CA VAL A 210 -9.31 -28.21 -5.90
C VAL A 210 -10.36 -28.52 -4.85
N SER A 211 -10.75 -29.79 -4.67
CA SER A 211 -11.82 -30.19 -3.75
C SER A 211 -11.39 -30.26 -2.26
N VAL A 212 -10.11 -30.14 -1.98
CA VAL A 212 -9.55 -30.24 -0.60
C VAL A 212 -8.58 -29.13 -0.24
N ALA A 213 -7.95 -28.50 -1.23
CA ALA A 213 -6.93 -27.47 -1.05
C ALA A 213 -7.39 -26.29 -0.19
N GLY A 214 -8.68 -25.93 -0.28
CA GLY A 214 -9.24 -24.79 0.44
C GLY A 214 -9.11 -24.90 1.96
N ASN A 215 -9.15 -26.11 2.54
CA ASN A 215 -8.91 -26.28 3.97
C ASN A 215 -7.47 -25.92 4.37
N ALA A 216 -6.49 -26.30 3.56
CA ALA A 216 -5.07 -25.96 3.80
C ALA A 216 -4.80 -24.46 3.57
N MET A 217 -5.56 -23.81 2.68
CA MET A 217 -5.38 -22.40 2.32
C MET A 217 -6.10 -21.42 3.24
N LYS A 218 -7.24 -21.79 3.83
CA LYS A 218 -8.02 -20.93 4.73
C LYS A 218 -7.28 -20.65 6.03
N SER A 219 -7.39 -19.41 6.53
CA SER A 219 -6.94 -19.02 7.87
C SER A 219 -7.63 -19.86 8.96
N THR A 220 -6.97 -19.96 10.12
CA THR A 220 -7.48 -20.68 11.29
C THR A 220 -8.54 -19.92 12.07
N THR A 221 -8.85 -18.69 11.66
CA THR A 221 -9.82 -17.79 12.32
C THR A 221 -10.56 -16.93 11.30
N GLY A 222 -11.66 -16.33 11.74
CA GLY A 222 -12.39 -15.30 11.00
C GLY A 222 -13.52 -15.83 10.13
N TRP A 223 -13.61 -17.13 9.88
CA TRP A 223 -14.67 -17.74 9.07
C TRP A 223 -15.91 -18.05 9.91
N ASN A 224 -17.08 -17.82 9.34
CA ASN A 224 -18.35 -18.20 9.96
C ASN A 224 -18.45 -19.71 10.15
N ASP A 225 -19.23 -20.13 11.16
CA ASP A 225 -19.62 -21.53 11.32
C ASP A 225 -20.67 -21.95 10.26
N TYR A 226 -20.63 -23.20 9.86
CA TYR A 226 -21.60 -23.80 8.96
C TYR A 226 -22.16 -25.09 9.56
N ASN A 227 -23.48 -25.18 9.73
CA ASN A 227 -24.17 -26.34 10.28
C ASN A 227 -23.57 -26.82 11.61
N GLY A 228 -23.13 -25.91 12.48
CA GLY A 228 -22.57 -26.21 13.79
C GLY A 228 -21.09 -26.65 13.76
N SER A 229 -20.44 -26.58 12.61
CA SER A 229 -19.01 -26.84 12.44
C SER A 229 -18.29 -25.55 12.08
N SER A 230 -17.02 -25.41 12.55
CA SER A 230 -16.21 -24.24 12.19
C SER A 230 -15.94 -24.19 10.70
N GLY A 231 -16.10 -23.03 10.10
CA GLY A 231 -15.70 -22.76 8.72
C GLY A 231 -14.21 -22.49 8.57
N ASN A 232 -13.47 -22.36 9.66
CA ASN A 232 -12.02 -22.11 9.64
C ASN A 232 -11.26 -23.25 8.95
N GLY A 233 -10.11 -22.92 8.36
CA GLY A 233 -9.18 -23.90 7.78
C GLY A 233 -8.10 -24.32 8.75
N SER A 234 -7.19 -25.17 8.26
CA SER A 234 -5.98 -25.57 8.98
C SER A 234 -4.83 -24.59 8.78
N ASN A 235 -4.86 -23.82 7.71
CA ASN A 235 -3.76 -22.98 7.22
C ASN A 235 -2.42 -23.75 7.08
N SER A 236 -2.49 -25.04 6.83
CA SER A 236 -1.28 -25.87 6.76
C SER A 236 -0.38 -25.54 5.56
N SER A 237 -0.88 -24.82 4.57
CA SER A 237 -0.09 -24.30 3.46
C SER A 237 0.62 -22.98 3.77
N GLY A 238 0.26 -22.27 4.84
CA GLY A 238 0.72 -20.90 5.10
C GLY A 238 0.12 -19.83 4.19
N PHE A 239 -0.77 -20.20 3.27
CA PHE A 239 -1.42 -19.21 2.36
C PHE A 239 -2.26 -18.18 3.10
N THR A 240 -2.79 -18.50 4.25
CA THR A 240 -3.57 -17.63 5.15
C THR A 240 -4.70 -16.87 4.44
N GLY A 241 -5.55 -17.59 3.73
CA GLY A 241 -6.74 -17.03 3.08
C GLY A 241 -7.73 -16.56 4.13
N ILE A 242 -7.84 -15.25 4.33
CA ILE A 242 -8.77 -14.62 5.28
C ILE A 242 -10.10 -14.27 4.61
N PRO A 243 -11.26 -14.40 5.29
CA PRO A 243 -12.57 -14.17 4.69
C PRO A 243 -12.92 -12.67 4.65
N GLY A 244 -12.17 -11.89 3.87
CA GLY A 244 -12.31 -10.45 3.72
C GLY A 244 -13.51 -9.99 2.89
N GLY A 245 -14.31 -10.93 2.38
CA GLY A 245 -15.44 -10.60 1.52
C GLY A 245 -15.02 -10.02 0.17
N ASN A 246 -15.88 -9.18 -0.37
CA ASN A 246 -15.66 -8.53 -1.67
C ASN A 246 -16.56 -7.29 -1.82
N ARG A 247 -16.30 -6.51 -2.89
CA ARG A 247 -17.24 -5.54 -3.42
C ARG A 247 -17.87 -6.14 -4.69
N ASN A 248 -19.19 -6.25 -4.72
CA ASN A 248 -19.91 -6.79 -5.86
C ASN A 248 -20.00 -5.78 -7.02
N SER A 249 -20.54 -6.23 -8.18
CA SER A 249 -20.70 -5.37 -9.36
C SER A 249 -21.78 -4.29 -9.22
N PHE A 250 -22.53 -4.28 -8.12
CA PHE A 250 -23.52 -3.23 -7.80
C PHE A 250 -22.97 -2.16 -6.87
N GLY A 251 -21.71 -2.32 -6.41
CA GLY A 251 -21.06 -1.39 -5.50
C GLY A 251 -21.25 -1.69 -4.03
N ASP A 252 -21.78 -2.87 -3.66
CA ASP A 252 -21.96 -3.23 -2.26
C ASP A 252 -20.80 -4.06 -1.73
N PHE A 253 -20.35 -3.76 -0.52
CA PHE A 253 -19.50 -4.65 0.24
C PHE A 253 -20.30 -5.82 0.80
N THR A 254 -19.86 -7.04 0.54
CA THR A 254 -20.58 -8.25 0.91
C THR A 254 -19.64 -9.38 1.33
N SER A 255 -20.22 -10.42 1.93
CA SER A 255 -19.57 -11.72 2.12
C SER A 255 -18.37 -11.75 3.06
N ILE A 256 -18.21 -10.74 3.93
CA ILE A 256 -17.21 -10.79 5.01
C ILE A 256 -17.50 -12.01 5.91
N ASN A 257 -16.45 -12.68 6.39
CA ASN A 257 -16.49 -13.94 7.16
C ASN A 257 -17.07 -15.15 6.39
N VAL A 258 -17.42 -14.98 5.10
CA VAL A 258 -18.06 -16.00 4.24
C VAL A 258 -17.14 -16.42 3.11
N TYR A 259 -16.54 -15.46 2.42
CA TYR A 259 -15.67 -15.72 1.28
C TYR A 259 -14.34 -14.99 1.40
N SER A 260 -13.29 -15.67 0.89
CA SER A 260 -12.05 -15.05 0.48
C SER A 260 -11.95 -15.17 -1.02
N THR A 261 -11.82 -14.06 -1.73
CA THR A 261 -11.83 -14.03 -3.20
C THR A 261 -10.56 -13.37 -3.70
N PHE A 262 -9.94 -13.96 -4.73
CA PHE A 262 -8.67 -13.52 -5.29
C PHE A 262 -8.77 -13.38 -6.79
N TRP A 263 -8.49 -12.21 -7.32
CA TRP A 263 -8.33 -12.03 -8.76
C TRP A 263 -7.17 -12.86 -9.32
N SER A 264 -7.33 -13.31 -10.54
CA SER A 264 -6.21 -13.61 -11.42
C SER A 264 -5.99 -12.47 -12.42
N SER A 265 -4.80 -12.40 -13.00
CA SER A 265 -4.50 -11.47 -14.09
C SER A 265 -5.13 -11.87 -15.44
N SER A 266 -5.81 -13.01 -15.50
CA SER A 266 -6.39 -13.54 -16.73
C SER A 266 -7.80 -12.99 -16.98
N ALA A 267 -7.97 -12.27 -18.10
CA ALA A 267 -9.28 -11.88 -18.58
C ALA A 267 -10.12 -13.09 -19.04
N GLN A 268 -11.43 -12.98 -18.92
CA GLN A 268 -12.40 -13.88 -19.53
C GLN A 268 -13.33 -13.08 -20.45
N GLY A 269 -12.84 -12.83 -21.68
CA GLY A 269 -13.49 -11.91 -22.60
C GLY A 269 -13.28 -10.44 -22.23
N SER A 270 -14.16 -9.55 -22.74
CA SER A 270 -13.96 -8.10 -22.63
C SER A 270 -14.42 -7.50 -21.31
N TYR A 271 -15.27 -8.18 -20.55
CA TYR A 271 -15.94 -7.60 -19.36
C TYR A 271 -15.78 -8.42 -18.11
N TYR A 272 -15.19 -9.62 -18.18
CA TYR A 272 -15.04 -10.56 -17.08
C TYR A 272 -13.57 -10.92 -16.90
N ALA A 273 -13.21 -11.31 -15.68
CA ALA A 273 -11.90 -11.87 -15.36
C ALA A 273 -12.05 -13.08 -14.45
N TRP A 274 -11.07 -13.99 -14.50
CA TRP A 274 -11.04 -15.17 -13.66
C TRP A 274 -10.65 -14.83 -12.24
N PHE A 275 -11.26 -15.56 -11.29
CA PHE A 275 -10.93 -15.46 -9.87
C PHE A 275 -10.97 -16.82 -9.18
N ARG A 276 -10.35 -16.87 -8.01
CA ARG A 276 -10.46 -18.00 -7.07
C ARG A 276 -11.22 -17.58 -5.83
N THR A 277 -11.92 -18.55 -5.22
CA THR A 277 -12.65 -18.31 -3.98
C THR A 277 -12.49 -19.46 -3.00
N LEU A 278 -12.34 -19.11 -1.73
CA LEU A 278 -12.46 -20.01 -0.59
C LEU A 278 -13.78 -19.71 0.10
N SER A 279 -14.45 -20.74 0.63
CA SER A 279 -15.76 -20.60 1.26
C SER A 279 -15.75 -21.17 2.69
N TYR A 280 -16.53 -20.53 3.57
CA TYR A 280 -16.71 -20.97 4.96
C TYR A 280 -17.33 -22.36 5.09
N ASN A 281 -18.09 -22.83 4.10
CA ASN A 281 -18.95 -24.01 4.18
C ASN A 281 -18.38 -25.26 3.49
N ASN A 282 -17.19 -25.17 2.88
CA ASN A 282 -16.54 -26.30 2.22
C ASN A 282 -15.00 -26.15 2.18
N SER A 283 -14.33 -27.15 1.63
CA SER A 283 -12.88 -27.19 1.45
C SER A 283 -12.46 -26.97 -0.01
N ASP A 284 -13.38 -26.59 -0.89
CA ASP A 284 -13.09 -26.43 -2.29
C ASP A 284 -12.38 -25.09 -2.54
N VAL A 285 -11.54 -25.06 -3.57
CA VAL A 285 -11.05 -23.82 -4.19
C VAL A 285 -11.89 -23.59 -5.43
N GLY A 286 -12.87 -22.70 -5.31
CA GLY A 286 -13.75 -22.35 -6.42
C GLY A 286 -13.00 -21.60 -7.51
N ARG A 287 -13.34 -21.86 -8.78
CA ARG A 287 -12.87 -21.12 -9.96
C ARG A 287 -14.08 -20.62 -10.73
N SER A 288 -14.16 -19.30 -10.93
CA SER A 288 -15.24 -18.68 -11.70
C SER A 288 -14.74 -17.38 -12.33
N SER A 289 -15.58 -16.74 -13.12
CA SER A 289 -15.33 -15.42 -13.67
C SER A 289 -16.40 -14.44 -13.21
N GLN A 290 -16.01 -13.17 -13.05
CA GLN A 290 -16.91 -12.11 -12.64
C GLN A 290 -16.58 -10.81 -13.36
N SER A 291 -17.56 -9.90 -13.38
CA SER A 291 -17.40 -8.56 -13.94
C SER A 291 -16.16 -7.86 -13.39
N GLN A 292 -15.37 -7.30 -14.29
CA GLN A 292 -14.17 -6.51 -13.97
C GLN A 292 -14.46 -5.29 -13.08
N PHE A 293 -15.73 -4.90 -12.98
CA PHE A 293 -16.22 -3.85 -12.08
C PHE A 293 -16.28 -4.29 -10.61
N SER A 294 -16.35 -5.59 -10.33
CA SER A 294 -16.28 -6.14 -8.96
C SER A 294 -14.88 -5.93 -8.38
N ALA A 295 -14.75 -5.91 -7.04
CA ALA A 295 -13.45 -5.81 -6.43
C ALA A 295 -13.17 -6.97 -5.47
N TYR A 296 -11.97 -7.56 -5.63
CA TYR A 296 -11.48 -8.71 -4.87
C TYR A 296 -10.06 -8.44 -4.37
N SER A 297 -9.62 -9.26 -3.44
CA SER A 297 -8.24 -9.24 -2.97
C SER A 297 -7.25 -9.70 -4.06
N VAL A 298 -5.99 -9.38 -3.87
CA VAL A 298 -4.88 -9.84 -4.72
C VAL A 298 -3.83 -10.51 -3.84
N ARG A 299 -3.18 -11.53 -4.39
CA ARG A 299 -1.97 -12.18 -3.89
C ARG A 299 -0.91 -12.09 -4.98
N CYS A 300 0.31 -11.72 -4.62
CA CYS A 300 1.41 -11.76 -5.55
C CYS A 300 2.10 -13.13 -5.54
N LEU A 301 2.62 -13.51 -6.69
CA LEU A 301 3.39 -14.72 -6.96
C LEU A 301 4.75 -14.30 -7.50
N LEU A 302 5.82 -14.91 -7.03
CA LEU A 302 7.19 -14.74 -7.55
C LEU A 302 7.29 -15.29 -8.97
N ASP A 303 8.03 -14.59 -9.87
CA ASP A 303 8.23 -14.91 -11.28
C ASP A 303 8.96 -16.25 -11.53
#